data_7098833f8ca89de0d21a5f20ba441d87
#
_entry.id   7098833f8ca89de0d21a5f20ba441d87
#
_cell.length_a   1.000
_cell.length_b   1.000
_cell.length_c   1.000
_cell.angle_alpha   90.00
_cell.angle_beta   90.00
_cell.angle_gamma   90.00
#
_symmetry.space_group_name_H-M   'P 1'
#
loop_
_entity.id
_entity.type
_entity.pdbx_description
1 polymer ?
#
loop_
_entity_poly.entity_id
_entity_poly.type
_entity_poly.pdbx_seq_one_letter_code
_entity_poly.pdbx_strand_id
1 'polypeptide(L)' 'MITVTGTRENYIAEMTADRGTLNATHCDIPVEQGGQNAYMRPGETLLSALGACMNITARKYLNRDGLDYESVTVKAEMAR' A
#
# COMPACT_ATOMS: atom_id res chain seq x y z
N MET A 1 10.51 -7.58 -9.91
CA MET A 1 9.36 -7.57 -10.84
C MET A 1 8.07 -7.70 -10.06
N ILE A 2 7.07 -6.94 -10.43
CA ILE A 2 5.75 -6.99 -9.80
C ILE A 2 4.78 -7.65 -10.77
N THR A 3 4.00 -8.60 -10.29
CA THR A 3 2.96 -9.25 -11.07
C THR A 3 1.60 -8.94 -10.45
N VAL A 4 0.63 -8.57 -11.28
CA VAL A 4 -0.73 -8.28 -10.83
C VAL A 4 -1.66 -9.27 -11.52
N THR A 5 -2.43 -10.02 -10.75
CA THR A 5 -3.32 -11.05 -11.27
C THR A 5 -4.74 -10.82 -10.79
N GLY A 6 -5.69 -10.91 -11.69
CA GLY A 6 -7.11 -10.92 -11.37
C GLY A 6 -7.80 -12.08 -12.07
N THR A 7 -9.00 -12.44 -11.62
CA THR A 7 -9.80 -13.50 -12.23
C THR A 7 -11.18 -12.94 -12.60
N ARG A 8 -11.97 -13.75 -13.29
CA ARG A 8 -13.33 -13.33 -13.67
C ARG A 8 -14.34 -13.45 -12.53
N GLU A 9 -13.95 -14.06 -11.41
CA GLU A 9 -14.88 -14.31 -10.30
C GLU A 9 -15.22 -13.04 -9.52
N ASN A 10 -14.25 -12.11 -9.44
CA ASN A 10 -14.43 -10.84 -8.73
C ASN A 10 -13.40 -9.83 -9.25
N TYR A 11 -13.39 -8.63 -8.66
CA TYR A 11 -12.47 -7.56 -9.04
C TYR A 11 -11.25 -7.45 -8.14
N ILE A 12 -11.06 -8.42 -7.23
CA ILE A 12 -9.87 -8.41 -6.38
C ILE A 12 -8.63 -8.65 -7.26
N ALA A 13 -7.66 -7.78 -7.12
CA ALA A 13 -6.36 -7.92 -7.77
C ALA A 13 -5.32 -8.29 -6.73
N GLU A 14 -4.53 -9.32 -7.02
CA GLU A 14 -3.40 -9.71 -6.18
C GLU A 14 -2.11 -9.18 -6.79
N MET A 15 -1.34 -8.48 -5.99
CA MET A 15 -0.05 -7.94 -6.40
C MET A 15 1.06 -8.70 -5.66
N THR A 16 2.01 -9.25 -6.43
CA THR A 16 3.12 -10.01 -5.86
C THR A 16 4.45 -9.46 -6.35
N ALA A 17 5.46 -9.57 -5.50
CA ALA A 17 6.83 -9.27 -5.85
C ALA A 17 7.63 -10.58 -5.90
N ASP A 18 8.68 -10.61 -6.70
CA ASP A 18 9.52 -11.81 -6.88
C ASP A 18 10.63 -11.90 -5.82
N ARG A 19 10.54 -11.12 -4.76
CA ARG A 19 11.48 -11.19 -3.64
C ARG A 19 10.78 -10.79 -2.35
N GLY A 20 11.39 -11.19 -1.23
CA GLY A 20 10.82 -10.99 0.10
C GLY A 20 10.02 -12.20 0.55
N THR A 21 9.71 -12.28 1.82
CA THR A 21 8.99 -13.41 2.39
C THR A 21 7.49 -13.14 2.52
N LEU A 22 7.10 -11.85 2.70
CA LEU A 22 5.71 -11.43 2.75
C LEU A 22 5.48 -10.48 1.57
N ASN A 23 5.37 -11.06 0.38
CA ASN A 23 5.50 -10.33 -0.87
C ASN A 23 4.18 -10.17 -1.63
N ALA A 24 3.05 -10.46 -1.00
CA ALA A 24 1.75 -10.35 -1.63
C ALA A 24 0.87 -9.31 -0.92
N THR A 25 0.12 -8.56 -1.69
CA THR A 25 -0.92 -7.67 -1.20
C THR A 25 -2.08 -7.65 -2.21
N HIS A 26 -3.17 -7.02 -1.84
CA HIS A 26 -4.39 -7.06 -2.64
C HIS A 26 -5.02 -5.69 -2.70
N CYS A 27 -5.80 -5.44 -3.76
CA CYS A 27 -6.73 -4.32 -3.81
C CYS A 27 -8.06 -4.77 -4.38
N ASP A 28 -9.08 -3.94 -4.15
CA ASP A 28 -10.43 -4.22 -4.60
C ASP A 28 -11.09 -2.88 -4.93
N ILE A 29 -12.34 -2.92 -5.31
CA ILE A 29 -13.13 -1.71 -5.57
C ILE A 29 -14.40 -1.76 -4.72
N PRO A 30 -15.09 -0.61 -4.54
CA PRO A 30 -16.31 -0.57 -3.75
C PRO A 30 -17.44 -1.41 -4.35
N VAL A 31 -18.37 -1.79 -3.50
CA VAL A 31 -19.54 -2.57 -3.90
C VAL A 31 -20.34 -1.85 -4.99
N GLU A 32 -20.45 -0.53 -4.93
CA GLU A 32 -21.17 0.29 -5.92
C GLU A 32 -20.57 0.17 -7.32
N GLN A 33 -19.30 -0.22 -7.42
CA GLN A 33 -18.60 -0.39 -8.68
C GLN A 33 -18.46 -1.86 -9.08
N GLY A 34 -19.11 -2.76 -8.36
CA GLY A 34 -19.08 -4.17 -8.65
C GLY A 34 -18.08 -4.99 -7.84
N GLY A 35 -17.35 -4.36 -6.95
CA GLY A 35 -16.41 -5.04 -6.08
C GLY A 35 -17.03 -5.57 -4.81
N GLN A 36 -16.20 -6.02 -3.89
CA GLN A 36 -16.63 -6.56 -2.59
C GLN A 36 -16.16 -5.67 -1.43
N ASN A 37 -15.44 -4.59 -1.71
CA ASN A 37 -14.88 -3.70 -0.69
C ASN A 37 -14.04 -4.47 0.34
N ALA A 38 -13.34 -5.52 -0.11
CA ALA A 38 -12.56 -6.40 0.77
C ALA A 38 -11.18 -5.84 1.09
N TYR A 39 -10.65 -4.99 0.22
CA TYR A 39 -9.31 -4.41 0.36
C TYR A 39 -9.34 -2.95 -0.04
N MET A 40 -8.22 -2.26 0.15
CA MET A 40 -8.08 -0.88 -0.31
C MET A 40 -8.28 -0.78 -1.82
N ARG A 41 -8.78 0.37 -2.27
CA ARG A 41 -8.88 0.66 -3.71
C ARG A 41 -7.47 0.88 -4.29
N PRO A 42 -7.30 0.69 -5.61
CA PRO A 42 -5.98 0.87 -6.23
C PRO A 42 -5.34 2.25 -5.96
N GLY A 43 -6.13 3.33 -5.98
CA GLY A 43 -5.63 4.66 -5.67
C GLY A 43 -5.13 4.76 -4.23
N GLU A 44 -5.83 4.14 -3.29
CA GLU A 44 -5.41 4.10 -1.89
C GLU A 44 -4.13 3.27 -1.72
N THR A 45 -4.00 2.19 -2.49
CA THR A 45 -2.80 1.36 -2.49
C THR A 45 -1.59 2.15 -2.98
N LEU A 46 -1.77 2.95 -4.03
CA LEU A 46 -0.72 3.83 -4.54
C LEU A 46 -0.30 4.85 -3.47
N LEU A 47 -1.27 5.51 -2.83
CA LEU A 47 -1.00 6.44 -1.74
C LEU A 47 -0.29 5.77 -0.58
N SER A 48 -0.67 4.53 -0.26
CA SER A 48 -0.01 3.74 0.79
C SER A 48 1.45 3.52 0.48
N ALA A 49 1.78 3.21 -0.77
CA ALA A 49 3.16 3.00 -1.19
C ALA A 49 3.99 4.28 -1.06
N LEU A 50 3.43 5.40 -1.49
CA LEU A 50 4.09 6.71 -1.34
C LEU A 50 4.27 7.08 0.13
N GLY A 51 3.22 6.90 0.93
CA GLY A 51 3.27 7.15 2.37
C GLY A 51 4.28 6.27 3.08
N ALA A 52 4.37 5.00 2.70
CA ALA A 52 5.35 4.07 3.26
C ALA A 52 6.79 4.51 2.94
N CYS A 53 7.02 4.95 1.70
CA CYS A 53 8.33 5.47 1.30
C CYS A 53 8.74 6.68 2.15
N MET A 54 7.83 7.63 2.33
CA MET A 54 8.08 8.81 3.16
C MET A 54 8.33 8.43 4.62
N ASN A 55 7.54 7.50 5.14
CA ASN A 55 7.63 7.04 6.52
C ASN A 55 8.99 6.37 6.79
N ILE A 56 9.39 5.45 5.93
CA ILE A 56 10.68 4.75 6.07
C ILE A 56 11.83 5.73 5.95
N THR A 57 11.77 6.66 4.99
CA THR A 57 12.83 7.65 4.79
C THR A 57 12.97 8.55 6.01
N ALA A 58 11.85 9.02 6.58
CA ALA A 58 11.88 9.85 7.78
C ALA A 58 12.53 9.10 8.96
N ARG A 59 12.16 7.83 9.15
CA ARG A 59 12.73 7.02 10.23
C ARG A 59 14.24 6.78 10.04
N LYS A 60 14.68 6.61 8.79
CA LYS A 60 16.12 6.47 8.51
C LYS A 60 16.89 7.73 8.91
N TYR A 61 16.37 8.90 8.62
CA TYR A 61 17.01 10.16 9.00
C TYR A 61 17.03 10.36 10.51
N LEU A 62 15.92 10.03 11.18
CA LEU A 62 15.86 10.14 12.65
C LEU A 62 16.87 9.19 13.31
N ASN A 63 16.98 7.97 12.83
CA ASN A 63 17.94 7.00 13.34
C ASN A 63 19.38 7.44 13.11
N ARG A 64 19.65 7.96 11.90
CA ARG A 64 21.01 8.44 11.54
C ARG A 64 21.45 9.58 12.46
N ASP A 65 20.54 10.48 12.79
CA ASP A 65 20.83 11.65 13.60
C ASP A 65 20.73 11.35 15.11
N GLY A 66 20.44 10.11 15.48
CA GLY A 66 20.36 9.69 16.88
C GLY A 66 19.19 10.26 17.63
N LEU A 67 18.11 10.64 16.94
CA LEU A 67 16.91 11.20 17.56
C LEU A 67 15.96 10.09 17.97
N ASP A 68 15.48 10.16 19.23
CA ASP A 68 14.49 9.21 19.73
C ASP A 68 13.10 9.51 19.19
N TYR A 69 12.35 8.44 18.92
CA TYR A 69 10.94 8.53 18.56
C TYR A 69 10.25 7.20 18.88
N GLU A 70 8.97 7.26 19.20
CA GLU A 70 8.18 6.04 19.41
C GLU A 70 7.58 5.54 18.09
N SER A 71 7.10 6.46 17.26
CA SER A 71 6.51 6.10 15.98
C SER A 71 6.49 7.31 15.06
N VAL A 72 6.31 7.03 13.78
CA VAL A 72 6.11 8.06 12.74
C VAL A 72 4.84 7.71 11.99
N THR A 73 3.94 8.67 11.84
CA THR A 73 2.70 8.49 11.11
C THR A 73 2.67 9.44 9.91
N VAL A 74 2.33 8.92 8.76
CA VAL A 74 2.10 9.71 7.54
C VAL A 74 0.63 9.53 7.14
N LYS A 75 -0.06 10.63 6.93
CA LYS A 75 -1.43 10.63 6.42
C LYS A 75 -1.43 11.22 5.02
N ALA A 76 -2.11 10.56 4.10
CA ALA A 76 -2.17 10.99 2.71
C ALA A 76 -3.59 10.83 2.18
N GLU A 77 -4.01 11.79 1.36
CA GLU A 77 -5.30 11.69 0.67
C GLU A 77 -5.16 12.29 -0.72
N MET A 78 -6.03 11.86 -1.62
CA MET A 78 -6.06 12.38 -2.96
C MET A 78 -6.94 13.63 -3.00
N ALA A 79 -6.41 14.71 -3.57
CA ALA A 79 -7.20 15.91 -3.85
C ALA A 79 -8.16 15.61 -5.01
N ARG A 80 -9.34 16.17 -4.93
CA ARG A 80 -10.36 16.05 -5.99
C ARG A 80 -10.57 17.37 -6.68
#